data_11ceeab82489c4023cd8ea8b5e684aac
#
_entry.id   11ceeab82489c4023cd8ea8b5e684aac
#
_cell.length_a   1.000
_cell.length_b   1.000
_cell.length_c   1.000
_cell.angle_alpha   90.00
_cell.angle_beta   90.00
_cell.angle_gamma   90.00
#
_symmetry.space_group_name_H-M   'P 1'
#
loop_
_entity.id
_entity.type
_entity.pdbx_description
1 polymer ?
#
loop_
_entity_poly.entity_id
_entity_poly.type
_entity_poly.pdbx_seq_one_letter_code
_entity_poly.pdbx_strand_id
1 'polypeptide(L)'
;MKIRQCDKILLAMLKNKDKKEWTAKDFQSGEYFVGYEATARMSDLLRMYPEQIIAGKEGRFRTLSINWENVDEEFKKQVNGYSTES
;
A
#
# COMPACT_ATOMS: atom_id res chain seq x y z
N MET A 1 -17.24 -6.97 -7.35
CA MET A 1 -16.02 -7.67 -6.89
C MET A 1 -15.46 -6.99 -5.65
N LYS A 2 -15.12 -7.79 -4.64
CA LYS A 2 -14.55 -7.20 -3.43
C LYS A 2 -13.13 -6.77 -3.66
N ILE A 3 -12.79 -5.58 -3.17
CA ILE A 3 -11.42 -5.11 -3.18
C ILE A 3 -10.60 -5.87 -2.14
N ARG A 4 -9.41 -6.30 -2.50
CA ARG A 4 -8.54 -7.04 -1.58
C ARG A 4 -7.90 -6.08 -0.58
N GLN A 5 -7.52 -6.62 0.60
CA GLN A 5 -6.88 -5.79 1.62
C GLN A 5 -5.58 -5.16 1.11
N CYS A 6 -4.78 -5.90 0.36
CA CYS A 6 -3.55 -5.36 -0.20
C CYS A 6 -3.81 -4.20 -1.15
N ASP A 7 -4.90 -4.24 -1.90
CA ASP A 7 -5.26 -3.14 -2.79
C ASP A 7 -5.72 -1.91 -2.00
N LYS A 8 -6.38 -2.12 -0.86
CA LYS A 8 -6.76 -1.01 0.02
C LYS A 8 -5.54 -0.31 0.58
N ILE A 9 -4.53 -1.07 0.97
CA ILE A 9 -3.26 -0.52 1.45
C ILE A 9 -2.60 0.31 0.36
N LEU A 10 -2.51 -0.25 -0.84
CA LEU A 10 -1.90 0.45 -1.96
C LEU A 10 -2.62 1.74 -2.31
N LEU A 11 -3.95 1.71 -2.31
CA LEU A 11 -4.75 2.91 -2.57
C LEU A 11 -4.51 3.99 -1.52
N ALA A 12 -4.44 3.59 -0.24
CA ALA A 12 -4.16 4.54 0.84
C ALA A 12 -2.79 5.18 0.65
N MET A 13 -1.80 4.39 0.28
CA MET A 13 -0.44 4.90 0.04
C MET A 13 -0.41 5.87 -1.14
N LEU A 14 -1.11 5.54 -2.21
CA LEU A 14 -1.14 6.40 -3.40
C LEU A 14 -1.87 7.71 -3.16
N LYS A 15 -2.92 7.70 -2.33
CA LYS A 15 -3.70 8.90 -2.03
C LYS A 15 -3.03 9.84 -1.04
N ASN A 16 -2.05 9.36 -0.29
CA ASN A 16 -1.40 10.14 0.75
C ASN A 16 0.08 10.33 0.44
N LYS A 17 0.34 11.05 -0.64
CA LYS A 17 1.69 11.25 -1.17
C LYS A 17 2.64 11.90 -0.16
N ASP A 18 2.12 12.70 0.76
CA ASP A 18 2.92 13.39 1.77
C ASP A 18 3.48 12.43 2.82
N LYS A 19 2.84 11.29 3.01
CA LYS A 19 3.31 10.29 3.96
C LYS A 19 4.30 9.36 3.25
N LYS A 20 5.58 9.56 3.54
CA LYS A 20 6.65 8.89 2.79
C LYS A 20 6.88 7.43 3.19
N GLU A 21 6.63 7.10 4.44
CA GLU A 21 6.84 5.75 4.94
C GLU A 21 5.62 5.24 5.68
N TRP A 22 5.32 3.96 5.49
CA TRP A 22 4.17 3.31 6.08
C TRP A 22 4.61 2.06 6.84
N THR A 23 4.02 1.84 8.01
CA THR A 23 4.25 0.65 8.82
C THR A 23 2.96 -0.15 8.94
N ALA A 24 3.07 -1.39 9.44
CA ALA A 24 1.89 -2.21 9.67
C ALA A 24 0.92 -1.56 10.65
N LYS A 25 1.44 -0.80 11.60
CA LYS A 25 0.59 -0.11 12.58
C LYS A 25 -0.37 0.87 11.93
N ASP A 26 0.06 1.51 10.85
CA ASP A 26 -0.79 2.47 10.13
C ASP A 26 -2.05 1.81 9.59
N PHE A 27 -1.97 0.53 9.26
CA PHE A 27 -3.07 -0.21 8.68
C PHE A 27 -3.80 -1.11 9.68
N GLN A 28 -3.29 -1.23 10.90
CA GLN A 28 -3.89 -2.03 11.94
C GLN A 28 -4.78 -1.22 12.89
N SER A 29 -4.72 0.09 12.80
CA SER A 29 -5.54 0.97 13.63
C SER A 29 -5.61 2.36 13.01
N GLY A 30 -6.58 3.18 13.43
CA GLY A 30 -6.71 4.55 12.98
C GLY A 30 -7.46 4.67 11.65
N GLU A 31 -7.27 5.80 10.98
CA GLU A 31 -8.05 6.13 9.79
C GLU A 31 -7.71 5.27 8.57
N TYR A 32 -6.53 4.65 8.58
CA TYR A 32 -6.11 3.80 7.47
C TYR A 32 -6.31 2.31 7.75
N PHE A 33 -7.12 2.00 8.73
CA PHE A 33 -7.33 0.61 9.14
C PHE A 33 -7.86 -0.24 7.98
N VAL A 34 -7.18 -1.37 7.72
CA VAL A 34 -7.61 -2.33 6.71
C VAL A 34 -7.76 -3.74 7.28
N GLY A 35 -7.09 -4.06 8.37
CA GLY A 35 -7.19 -5.36 9.00
C GLY A 35 -6.01 -5.65 9.90
N TYR A 36 -6.14 -6.71 10.70
CA TYR A 36 -5.09 -7.08 11.66
C TYR A 36 -3.92 -7.83 11.01
N GLU A 37 -4.10 -8.29 9.79
CA GLU A 37 -3.06 -8.99 9.04
C GLU A 37 -2.31 -8.07 8.08
N ALA A 38 -2.21 -6.79 8.42
CA ALA A 38 -1.58 -5.80 7.56
C ALA A 38 -0.14 -6.17 7.20
N THR A 39 0.61 -6.76 8.13
CA THR A 39 2.00 -7.16 7.87
C THR A 39 2.08 -8.15 6.71
N ALA A 40 1.19 -9.14 6.71
CA ALA A 40 1.14 -10.12 5.64
C ALA A 40 0.75 -9.49 4.32
N ARG A 41 -0.22 -8.56 4.35
CA ARG A 41 -0.67 -7.86 3.15
C ARG A 41 0.42 -6.95 2.58
N MET A 42 1.21 -6.31 3.45
CA MET A 42 2.35 -5.50 3.01
C MET A 42 3.38 -6.36 2.28
N SER A 43 3.64 -7.56 2.79
CA SER A 43 4.54 -8.50 2.12
C SER A 43 4.00 -8.91 0.75
N ASP A 44 2.69 -9.13 0.65
CA ASP A 44 2.05 -9.46 -0.61
C ASP A 44 2.22 -8.32 -1.63
N LEU A 45 2.04 -7.08 -1.18
CA LEU A 45 2.22 -5.91 -2.05
C LEU A 45 3.63 -5.82 -2.59
N LEU A 46 4.61 -6.03 -1.73
CA LEU A 46 6.00 -5.98 -2.15
C LEU A 46 6.30 -7.04 -3.21
N ARG A 47 5.68 -8.21 -3.07
CA ARG A 47 5.83 -9.29 -4.03
C ARG A 47 5.13 -8.99 -5.36
N MET A 48 3.94 -8.37 -5.28
CA MET A 48 3.13 -8.08 -6.46
C MET A 48 3.68 -6.88 -7.26
N TYR A 49 4.21 -5.90 -6.57
CA TYR A 49 4.65 -4.64 -7.17
C TYR A 49 6.07 -4.28 -6.74
N PRO A 50 7.06 -5.14 -7.09
CA PRO A 50 8.44 -4.94 -6.61
C PRO A 50 9.10 -3.67 -7.15
N GLU A 51 8.61 -3.14 -8.27
CA GLU A 51 9.17 -1.94 -8.87
C GLU A 51 8.53 -0.66 -8.31
N GLN A 52 7.29 -0.75 -7.84
CA GLN A 52 6.54 0.41 -7.35
C GLN A 52 6.58 0.55 -5.84
N ILE A 53 6.94 -0.51 -5.12
CA ILE A 53 6.97 -0.52 -3.66
C ILE A 53 8.41 -0.73 -3.19
N ILE A 54 8.84 0.11 -2.27
CA ILE A 54 10.17 0.02 -1.69
C ILE A 54 10.05 -0.44 -0.24
N ALA A 55 10.78 -1.50 0.10
CA ALA A 55 10.83 -1.99 1.48
C ALA A 55 11.98 -1.31 2.22
N GLY A 56 11.72 -0.94 3.47
CA GLY A 56 12.74 -0.35 4.32
C GLY A 56 12.55 -0.79 5.75
N LYS A 57 13.31 -0.20 6.65
CA LYS A 57 13.22 -0.46 8.08
C LYS A 57 13.37 0.83 8.86
N GLU A 58 12.58 0.95 9.92
CA GLU A 58 12.74 2.00 10.90
C GLU A 58 12.82 1.31 12.26
N GLY A 59 14.03 1.18 12.78
CA GLY A 59 14.26 0.41 14.00
C GLY A 59 13.89 -1.06 13.79
N ARG A 60 12.89 -1.52 14.53
CA ARG A 60 12.41 -2.90 14.45
C ARG A 60 11.30 -3.10 13.43
N PHE A 61 10.78 -2.01 12.90
CA PHE A 61 9.59 -2.06 12.07
C PHE A 61 9.95 -2.02 10.60
N ARG A 62 9.30 -2.91 9.83
CA ARG A 62 9.40 -2.86 8.39
C ARG A 62 8.54 -1.69 7.89
N THR A 63 9.11 -0.91 6.98
CA THR A 63 8.38 0.17 6.34
C THR A 63 8.19 -0.13 4.86
N LEU A 64 7.13 0.44 4.30
CA LEU A 64 6.92 0.45 2.86
C LEU A 64 6.78 1.90 2.39
N SER A 65 7.27 2.16 1.21
CA SER A 65 7.11 3.46 0.57
C SER A 65 6.86 3.26 -0.92
N ILE A 66 6.35 4.31 -1.55
CA ILE A 66 6.06 4.28 -2.99
C ILE A 66 7.28 4.79 -3.75
N ASN A 67 7.69 4.04 -4.76
CA ASN A 67 8.68 4.52 -5.70
C ASN A 67 7.95 5.30 -6.80
N TRP A 68 7.79 6.60 -6.57
CA TRP A 68 6.98 7.43 -7.43
C TRP A 68 7.52 7.54 -8.86
N GLU A 69 8.80 7.26 -9.06
CA GLU A 69 9.39 7.25 -10.40
C GLU A 69 8.83 6.14 -11.26
N ASN A 70 8.38 5.05 -10.65
CA ASN A 70 7.84 3.89 -11.35
C ASN A 70 6.31 3.85 -11.31
N VAL A 71 5.67 4.90 -10.78
CA VAL A 71 4.22 4.99 -10.72
C VAL A 71 3.75 5.97 -11.79
N ASP A 72 3.16 5.44 -12.86
CA ASP A 72 2.63 6.26 -13.94
C ASP A 72 1.09 6.34 -13.86
N GLU A 73 0.50 7.07 -14.80
CA GLU A 73 -0.94 7.26 -14.82
C GLU A 73 -1.68 5.95 -15.08
N GLU A 74 -1.10 5.08 -15.90
CA GLU A 74 -1.71 3.80 -16.19
C GLU A 74 -1.76 2.92 -14.95
N PHE A 75 -0.69 2.91 -14.16
CA PHE A 75 -0.66 2.17 -12.90
C PHE A 75 -1.71 2.69 -11.93
N LYS A 76 -1.83 4.00 -11.81
CA LYS A 76 -2.83 4.62 -10.94
C LYS A 76 -4.25 4.25 -11.38
N LYS A 77 -4.51 4.27 -12.67
CA LYS A 77 -5.82 3.90 -13.21
C LYS A 77 -6.15 2.44 -12.91
N GLN A 78 -5.17 1.57 -13.05
CA GLN A 78 -5.35 0.15 -12.80
C GLN A 78 -5.73 -0.10 -11.34
N VAL A 79 -5.03 0.56 -10.43
CA VAL A 79 -5.30 0.42 -8.99
C VAL A 79 -6.65 1.06 -8.63
N ASN A 80 -6.94 2.25 -9.16
CA ASN A 80 -8.22 2.92 -8.91
C ASN A 80 -9.40 2.12 -9.46
N GLY A 81 -9.18 1.35 -10.52
CA GLY A 81 -10.22 0.49 -11.08
C GLY A 81 -10.76 -0.51 -10.07
N TYR A 82 -9.90 -1.00 -9.18
CA TYR A 82 -10.34 -1.93 -8.14
C TYR A 82 -11.27 -1.26 -7.12
N SER A 83 -11.11 0.04 -6.89
CA SER A 83 -11.94 0.73 -5.92
C SER A 83 -13.32 1.07 -6.47
N THR A 84 -13.45 1.22 -7.78
CA THR A 84 -14.73 1.57 -8.40
C THR A 84 -15.67 0.38 -8.57
N GLU A 85 -15.14 -0.82 -8.51
CA GLU A 85 -15.92 -2.04 -8.65
C GLU A 85 -16.48 -2.56 -7.33
N SER A 86 -16.13 -1.95 -6.25
CA SER A 86 -16.59 -2.41 -4.94
C SER A 86 -18.04 -2.10 -4.65
#